data_c5b1fd34190460fb28d57642b51f1247
#
_entry.id   c5b1fd34190460fb28d57642b51f1247
#
_cell.length_a   1.000
_cell.length_b   1.000
_cell.length_c   1.000
_cell.angle_alpha   90.00
_cell.angle_beta   90.00
_cell.angle_gamma   90.00
#
_symmetry.space_group_name_H-M   'P 1'
#
loop_
_entity.id
_entity.type
_entity.pdbx_description
1 polymer ?
#
loop_
_entity_poly.entity_id
_entity_poly.type
_entity_poly.pdbx_seq_one_letter_code
_entity_poly.pdbx_strand_id
1 'polypeptide(L)'
;MGVYPEIEPYDHGMLDVGDGNRIHWETCGNPEGKPAVVLHGGPGSGKSPAFRRCFDPAAYRIVLFDQRGCGRSTPHASAYDTDMSVNTTAHLLADLERLRGHLGIERWLVWGVSWGSALGLRYAQTHPGVVTELVLTAVATGSDPEVTLLTRGLGKLFPAAFEEFRALVPEGERDGNLAAAYNRLLESPDPETRERAARAWTDWETAIASAPPRSVPRYEDPVFRMGFARTVTHYWANGHFFGEGGEGGEGGEGGEGGESGEEGVVLRDAHLLAGIPGTLVQGALDPGNLLGTVWRLHHAWPESELLMVDDVGHNAGAPSMAELLVAATDRYARGEHAKAPEFE
;
A
#
# COMPACT_ATOMS: atom_id res chain seq x y z
N MET A 1 4.80 25.13 3.96
CA MET A 1 3.60 25.32 3.12
C MET A 1 2.56 24.33 3.61
N GLY A 2 1.30 24.73 3.78
CA GLY A 2 0.25 23.76 4.13
C GLY A 2 -0.19 22.94 2.90
N VAL A 3 -1.06 21.95 3.13
CA VAL A 3 -1.70 21.22 2.04
C VAL A 3 -2.62 22.11 1.20
N TYR A 4 -2.86 21.73 -0.05
CA TYR A 4 -3.78 22.43 -0.95
C TYR A 4 -5.25 22.36 -0.48
N PRO A 5 -6.13 23.26 -0.96
CA PRO A 5 -7.56 23.19 -0.67
C PRO A 5 -8.18 21.88 -1.11
N GLU A 6 -9.31 21.54 -0.51
CA GLU A 6 -10.16 20.44 -1.00
C GLU A 6 -10.73 20.79 -2.37
N ILE A 7 -10.75 19.78 -3.26
CA ILE A 7 -11.30 19.89 -4.60
C ILE A 7 -12.19 18.69 -4.89
N GLU A 8 -13.20 18.90 -5.75
CA GLU A 8 -14.08 17.83 -6.21
C GLU A 8 -13.57 17.22 -7.54
N PRO A 9 -13.91 15.96 -7.82
CA PRO A 9 -13.64 15.36 -9.10
C PRO A 9 -14.44 16.07 -10.21
N TYR A 10 -13.79 16.31 -11.35
CA TYR A 10 -14.49 16.76 -12.55
C TYR A 10 -14.98 15.60 -13.43
N ASP A 11 -14.43 14.39 -13.22
CA ASP A 11 -14.87 13.18 -13.91
C ASP A 11 -14.65 11.95 -13.03
N HIS A 12 -15.49 10.92 -13.20
CA HIS A 12 -15.40 9.66 -12.45
C HIS A 12 -16.19 8.56 -13.16
N GLY A 13 -15.90 7.32 -12.83
CA GLY A 13 -16.61 6.18 -13.42
C GLY A 13 -16.25 4.84 -12.85
N MET A 14 -16.80 3.81 -13.48
CA MET A 14 -16.46 2.41 -13.24
C MET A 14 -15.79 1.85 -14.49
N LEU A 15 -14.58 1.33 -14.36
CA LEU A 15 -13.84 0.69 -15.44
C LEU A 15 -13.90 -0.83 -15.26
N ASP A 16 -14.34 -1.52 -16.30
CA ASP A 16 -14.25 -2.99 -16.35
C ASP A 16 -12.79 -3.41 -16.53
N VAL A 17 -12.29 -4.20 -15.58
CA VAL A 17 -10.90 -4.67 -15.58
C VAL A 17 -10.79 -6.18 -15.78
N GLY A 18 -11.87 -6.82 -16.21
CA GLY A 18 -11.93 -8.26 -16.43
C GLY A 18 -12.25 -9.06 -15.14
N ASP A 19 -12.39 -10.37 -15.31
CA ASP A 19 -12.63 -11.31 -14.22
C ASP A 19 -13.87 -10.97 -13.36
N GLY A 20 -14.88 -10.29 -13.97
CA GLY A 20 -16.05 -9.79 -13.26
C GLY A 20 -15.79 -8.57 -12.36
N ASN A 21 -14.58 -8.01 -12.39
CA ASN A 21 -14.19 -6.87 -11.56
C ASN A 21 -14.35 -5.52 -12.30
N ARG A 22 -14.82 -4.52 -11.56
CA ARG A 22 -14.89 -3.13 -12.02
C ARG A 22 -14.29 -2.22 -10.96
N ILE A 23 -13.29 -1.43 -11.32
CA ILE A 23 -12.67 -0.45 -10.43
C ILE A 23 -13.34 0.90 -10.54
N HIS A 24 -13.56 1.57 -9.40
CA HIS A 24 -14.05 2.93 -9.36
C HIS A 24 -12.87 3.90 -9.42
N TRP A 25 -12.92 4.82 -10.35
CA TRP A 25 -11.90 5.87 -10.53
C TRP A 25 -12.51 7.27 -10.52
N GLU A 26 -11.68 8.28 -10.27
CA GLU A 26 -12.01 9.69 -10.37
C GLU A 26 -10.79 10.51 -10.80
N THR A 27 -11.03 11.63 -11.46
CA THR A 27 -10.03 12.62 -11.86
C THR A 27 -10.35 13.99 -11.29
N CYS A 28 -9.33 14.67 -10.79
CA CYS A 28 -9.44 15.98 -10.13
C CYS A 28 -8.37 16.93 -10.65
N GLY A 29 -8.51 18.22 -10.35
CA GLY A 29 -7.53 19.25 -10.69
C GLY A 29 -7.63 19.70 -12.14
N ASN A 30 -6.48 19.93 -12.79
CA ASN A 30 -6.40 20.44 -14.16
C ASN A 30 -6.42 19.28 -15.18
N PRO A 31 -7.43 19.18 -16.06
CA PRO A 31 -7.49 18.14 -17.09
C PRO A 31 -6.27 18.09 -18.03
N GLU A 32 -5.63 19.25 -18.27
CA GLU A 32 -4.43 19.38 -19.10
C GLU A 32 -3.13 19.40 -18.28
N GLY A 33 -3.23 19.20 -16.98
CA GLY A 33 -2.09 19.18 -16.06
C GLY A 33 -1.25 17.94 -16.16
N LYS A 34 -0.10 17.92 -15.46
CA LYS A 34 0.78 16.77 -15.34
C LYS A 34 0.00 15.58 -14.74
N PRO A 35 -0.06 14.42 -15.39
CA PRO A 35 -0.78 13.28 -14.85
C PRO A 35 -0.10 12.72 -13.60
N ALA A 36 -0.90 12.42 -12.57
CA ALA A 36 -0.46 11.72 -11.38
C ALA A 36 -1.50 10.68 -10.96
N VAL A 37 -1.07 9.48 -10.55
CA VAL A 37 -1.93 8.45 -9.98
C VAL A 37 -1.62 8.26 -8.50
N VAL A 38 -2.68 8.14 -7.68
CA VAL A 38 -2.59 7.93 -6.23
C VAL A 38 -2.94 6.49 -5.90
N LEU A 39 -1.99 5.79 -5.29
CA LEU A 39 -2.09 4.41 -4.83
C LEU A 39 -2.33 4.38 -3.32
N HIS A 40 -3.52 3.96 -2.92
CA HIS A 40 -3.89 3.86 -1.50
C HIS A 40 -3.24 2.66 -0.81
N GLY A 41 -3.20 2.72 0.51
CA GLY A 41 -2.64 1.69 1.39
C GLY A 41 -3.57 0.51 1.70
N GLY A 42 -3.22 -0.23 2.69
CA GLY A 42 -3.85 -1.46 3.18
C GLY A 42 -2.96 -2.68 2.94
N PRO A 43 -3.19 -3.49 1.88
CA PRO A 43 -4.19 -3.36 0.80
C PRO A 43 -5.64 -3.31 1.28
N GLY A 44 -6.53 -2.72 0.46
CA GLY A 44 -7.97 -2.69 0.77
C GLY A 44 -8.48 -1.45 1.51
N SER A 45 -7.64 -0.42 1.74
CA SER A 45 -8.08 0.81 2.42
C SER A 45 -9.06 1.67 1.60
N GLY A 46 -9.09 1.53 0.29
CA GLY A 46 -9.77 2.43 -0.61
C GLY A 46 -9.11 3.80 -0.71
N LYS A 47 -9.47 4.56 -1.73
CA LYS A 47 -8.95 5.91 -1.96
C LYS A 47 -9.40 6.90 -0.89
N SER A 48 -8.59 7.90 -0.60
CA SER A 48 -8.92 9.00 0.30
C SER A 48 -8.90 10.34 -0.43
N PRO A 49 -9.99 11.12 -0.38
CA PRO A 49 -10.00 12.48 -0.91
C PRO A 49 -8.91 13.40 -0.33
N ALA A 50 -8.46 13.12 0.90
CA ALA A 50 -7.40 13.89 1.54
C ALA A 50 -6.09 13.89 0.74
N PHE A 51 -5.79 12.84 -0.01
CA PHE A 51 -4.56 12.77 -0.80
C PHE A 51 -4.57 13.67 -2.03
N ARG A 52 -5.73 14.17 -2.51
CA ARG A 52 -5.83 15.21 -3.55
C ARG A 52 -5.08 16.48 -3.13
N ARG A 53 -5.06 16.76 -1.83
CA ARG A 53 -4.47 17.96 -1.22
C ARG A 53 -2.93 17.96 -1.18
N CYS A 54 -2.31 16.85 -1.59
CA CYS A 54 -0.87 16.75 -1.77
C CYS A 54 -0.39 17.28 -3.13
N PHE A 55 -1.29 17.80 -3.98
CA PHE A 55 -0.97 18.23 -5.34
C PHE A 55 -1.54 19.62 -5.59
N ASP A 56 -0.78 20.46 -6.34
CA ASP A 56 -1.31 21.71 -6.89
C ASP A 56 -2.41 21.40 -7.92
N PRO A 57 -3.67 21.74 -7.65
CA PRO A 57 -4.77 21.43 -8.56
C PRO A 57 -4.72 22.21 -9.88
N ALA A 58 -3.91 23.27 -9.97
CA ALA A 58 -3.68 23.97 -11.22
C ALA A 58 -2.62 23.31 -12.10
N ALA A 59 -1.68 22.57 -11.50
CA ALA A 59 -0.57 21.92 -12.17
C ALA A 59 -0.83 20.46 -12.53
N TYR A 60 -1.67 19.76 -11.76
CA TYR A 60 -1.85 18.32 -11.89
C TYR A 60 -3.24 17.88 -12.37
N ARG A 61 -3.24 16.85 -13.22
CA ARG A 61 -4.37 15.95 -13.46
C ARG A 61 -4.24 14.76 -12.50
N ILE A 62 -5.01 14.77 -11.41
CA ILE A 62 -4.87 13.82 -10.30
C ILE A 62 -5.86 12.68 -10.50
N VAL A 63 -5.37 11.45 -10.59
CA VAL A 63 -6.18 10.23 -10.73
C VAL A 63 -6.17 9.48 -9.40
N LEU A 64 -7.34 9.21 -8.84
CA LEU A 64 -7.54 8.33 -7.71
C LEU A 64 -8.44 7.16 -8.12
N PHE A 65 -8.18 5.98 -7.59
CA PHE A 65 -9.05 4.83 -7.80
C PHE A 65 -9.11 3.94 -6.58
N ASP A 66 -10.17 3.19 -6.45
CA ASP A 66 -10.27 2.10 -5.48
C ASP A 66 -9.75 0.83 -6.15
N GLN A 67 -8.74 0.18 -5.55
CA GLN A 67 -8.22 -1.11 -6.02
C GLN A 67 -9.32 -2.18 -5.95
N ARG A 68 -9.10 -3.36 -6.56
CA ARG A 68 -10.07 -4.47 -6.50
C ARG A 68 -10.48 -4.77 -5.07
N GLY A 69 -11.76 -5.08 -4.88
CA GLY A 69 -12.31 -5.54 -3.61
C GLY A 69 -12.57 -4.46 -2.55
N CYS A 70 -12.29 -3.18 -2.80
CA CYS A 70 -12.44 -2.15 -1.78
C CYS A 70 -13.14 -0.88 -2.29
N GLY A 71 -13.54 -0.02 -1.35
CA GLY A 71 -14.15 1.26 -1.62
C GLY A 71 -15.44 1.12 -2.43
N ARG A 72 -15.47 1.74 -3.62
CA ARG A 72 -16.60 1.69 -4.56
C ARG A 72 -16.38 0.68 -5.70
N SER A 73 -15.24 0.00 -5.74
CA SER A 73 -14.95 -1.07 -6.69
C SER A 73 -15.80 -2.32 -6.39
N THR A 74 -16.12 -3.07 -7.43
CA THR A 74 -17.02 -4.26 -7.34
C THR A 74 -16.41 -5.46 -8.05
N PRO A 75 -16.63 -6.69 -7.51
CA PRO A 75 -17.29 -7.00 -6.23
C PRO A 75 -16.46 -6.50 -5.04
N HIS A 76 -17.11 -6.28 -3.87
CA HIS A 76 -16.42 -5.82 -2.67
C HIS A 76 -15.98 -7.01 -1.82
N ALA A 77 -14.75 -6.96 -1.28
CA ALA A 77 -14.15 -8.06 -0.51
C ALA A 77 -14.89 -8.42 0.80
N SER A 78 -15.81 -7.56 1.28
CA SER A 78 -16.66 -7.89 2.42
C SER A 78 -17.74 -8.93 2.11
N ALA A 79 -18.09 -9.13 0.84
CA ALA A 79 -19.03 -10.17 0.45
C ALA A 79 -18.30 -11.51 0.42
N TYR A 80 -18.86 -12.51 1.10
CA TYR A 80 -18.21 -13.82 1.28
C TYR A 80 -17.97 -14.55 -0.05
N ASP A 81 -18.86 -14.39 -1.01
CA ASP A 81 -18.81 -14.97 -2.34
C ASP A 81 -17.91 -14.25 -3.34
N THR A 82 -17.25 -13.16 -2.93
CA THR A 82 -16.25 -12.49 -3.76
C THR A 82 -15.05 -13.40 -3.97
N ASP A 83 -14.73 -13.67 -5.24
CA ASP A 83 -13.55 -14.43 -5.62
C ASP A 83 -12.28 -13.58 -5.40
N MET A 84 -11.50 -13.96 -4.40
CA MET A 84 -10.24 -13.29 -4.09
C MET A 84 -9.06 -13.79 -4.95
N SER A 85 -9.19 -14.92 -5.65
CA SER A 85 -8.11 -15.46 -6.49
C SER A 85 -7.72 -14.54 -7.65
N VAL A 86 -8.65 -13.69 -8.09
CA VAL A 86 -8.46 -12.67 -9.13
C VAL A 86 -8.10 -11.29 -8.55
N ASN A 87 -7.69 -11.24 -7.29
CA ASN A 87 -7.21 -10.02 -6.63
C ASN A 87 -5.76 -10.22 -6.17
N THR A 88 -4.83 -10.12 -7.09
CA THR A 88 -3.38 -10.29 -6.87
C THR A 88 -2.63 -9.06 -7.38
N THR A 89 -1.35 -8.92 -7.04
CA THR A 89 -0.51 -7.82 -7.53
C THR A 89 -0.47 -7.77 -9.07
N ALA A 90 -0.40 -8.91 -9.74
CA ALA A 90 -0.42 -8.94 -11.22
C ALA A 90 -1.73 -8.34 -11.78
N HIS A 91 -2.88 -8.62 -11.16
CA HIS A 91 -4.15 -8.01 -11.55
C HIS A 91 -4.14 -6.49 -11.29
N LEU A 92 -3.61 -6.02 -10.15
CA LEU A 92 -3.54 -4.58 -9.85
C LEU A 92 -2.62 -3.83 -10.80
N LEU A 93 -1.50 -4.43 -11.22
CA LEU A 93 -0.60 -3.86 -12.23
C LEU A 93 -1.30 -3.75 -13.59
N ALA A 94 -2.03 -4.78 -14.00
CA ALA A 94 -2.83 -4.78 -15.22
C ALA A 94 -3.98 -3.75 -15.15
N ASP A 95 -4.61 -3.59 -13.98
CA ASP A 95 -5.66 -2.59 -13.77
C ASP A 95 -5.13 -1.16 -13.91
N LEU A 96 -3.91 -0.89 -13.40
CA LEU A 96 -3.23 0.40 -13.56
C LEU A 96 -3.00 0.71 -15.04
N GLU A 97 -2.51 -0.24 -15.84
CA GLU A 97 -2.32 -0.05 -17.27
C GLU A 97 -3.65 0.14 -18.02
N ARG A 98 -4.71 -0.60 -17.66
CA ARG A 98 -6.04 -0.39 -18.21
C ARG A 98 -6.60 0.98 -17.87
N LEU A 99 -6.43 1.44 -16.62
CA LEU A 99 -6.88 2.77 -16.19
C LEU A 99 -6.10 3.88 -16.90
N ARG A 100 -4.77 3.74 -17.00
CA ARG A 100 -3.91 4.67 -17.73
C ARG A 100 -4.36 4.81 -19.19
N GLY A 101 -4.54 3.67 -19.88
CA GLY A 101 -5.00 3.64 -21.26
C GLY A 101 -6.42 4.20 -21.44
N HIS A 102 -7.36 3.87 -20.52
CA HIS A 102 -8.73 4.39 -20.51
C HIS A 102 -8.77 5.92 -20.42
N LEU A 103 -7.88 6.51 -19.61
CA LEU A 103 -7.78 7.95 -19.43
C LEU A 103 -6.92 8.65 -20.48
N GLY A 104 -6.35 7.92 -21.45
CA GLY A 104 -5.47 8.47 -22.50
C GLY A 104 -4.17 9.05 -21.96
N ILE A 105 -3.67 8.54 -20.83
CA ILE A 105 -2.44 9.02 -20.19
C ILE A 105 -1.26 8.23 -20.75
N GLU A 106 -0.25 8.91 -21.28
CA GLU A 106 0.96 8.27 -21.78
C GLU A 106 1.92 7.88 -20.65
N ARG A 107 2.18 8.82 -19.74
CA ARG A 107 3.05 8.64 -18.56
C ARG A 107 2.48 9.42 -17.39
N TRP A 108 2.74 8.97 -16.18
CA TRP A 108 2.30 9.64 -14.96
C TRP A 108 3.31 9.60 -13.82
N LEU A 109 3.21 10.56 -12.91
CA LEU A 109 3.80 10.46 -11.58
C LEU A 109 3.00 9.43 -10.77
N VAL A 110 3.69 8.56 -10.05
CA VAL A 110 3.07 7.59 -9.14
C VAL A 110 3.28 8.05 -7.70
N TRP A 111 2.17 8.31 -7.00
CA TRP A 111 2.16 8.64 -5.59
C TRP A 111 1.60 7.47 -4.78
N GLY A 112 2.35 6.97 -3.80
CA GLY A 112 1.97 5.78 -3.05
C GLY A 112 2.14 5.91 -1.55
N VAL A 113 1.19 5.36 -0.77
CA VAL A 113 1.24 5.33 0.69
C VAL A 113 1.13 3.90 1.22
N SER A 114 2.02 3.51 2.14
CA SER A 114 2.01 2.18 2.78
C SER A 114 2.03 1.07 1.71
N TRP A 115 1.07 0.15 1.68
CA TRP A 115 0.90 -0.81 0.57
C TRP A 115 0.97 -0.16 -0.81
N GLY A 116 0.38 1.04 -0.97
CA GLY A 116 0.46 1.79 -2.22
C GLY A 116 1.89 2.14 -2.64
N SER A 117 2.84 2.24 -1.71
CA SER A 117 4.26 2.41 -2.04
C SER A 117 4.87 1.11 -2.58
N ALA A 118 4.55 -0.03 -2.00
CA ALA A 118 4.99 -1.33 -2.50
C ALA A 118 4.44 -1.62 -3.91
N LEU A 119 3.15 -1.36 -4.11
CA LEU A 119 2.51 -1.47 -5.43
C LEU A 119 3.14 -0.52 -6.45
N GLY A 120 3.40 0.75 -6.06
CA GLY A 120 4.04 1.75 -6.91
C GLY A 120 5.46 1.37 -7.31
N LEU A 121 6.25 0.83 -6.38
CA LEU A 121 7.59 0.31 -6.65
C LEU A 121 7.54 -0.86 -7.64
N ARG A 122 6.68 -1.86 -7.41
CA ARG A 122 6.50 -2.98 -8.36
C ARG A 122 6.00 -2.51 -9.72
N TYR A 123 5.08 -1.54 -9.76
CA TYR A 123 4.62 -0.96 -11.02
C TYR A 123 5.76 -0.27 -11.79
N ALA A 124 6.58 0.55 -11.12
CA ALA A 124 7.71 1.20 -11.73
C ALA A 124 8.80 0.21 -12.20
N GLN A 125 9.04 -0.86 -11.45
CA GLN A 125 9.96 -1.94 -11.81
C GLN A 125 9.50 -2.75 -13.03
N THR A 126 8.18 -2.94 -13.20
CA THR A 126 7.61 -3.72 -14.32
C THR A 126 7.27 -2.86 -15.54
N HIS A 127 6.97 -1.58 -15.33
CA HIS A 127 6.55 -0.63 -16.36
C HIS A 127 7.34 0.69 -16.29
N PRO A 128 8.70 0.67 -16.29
CA PRO A 128 9.49 1.88 -16.07
C PRO A 128 9.25 2.97 -17.13
N GLY A 129 8.88 2.60 -18.35
CA GLY A 129 8.64 3.53 -19.46
C GLY A 129 7.44 4.46 -19.28
N VAL A 130 6.51 4.15 -18.36
CA VAL A 130 5.27 4.92 -18.16
C VAL A 130 5.24 5.69 -16.83
N VAL A 131 6.27 5.55 -16.01
CA VAL A 131 6.43 6.29 -14.75
C VAL A 131 7.38 7.47 -14.97
N THR A 132 6.94 8.67 -14.61
CA THR A 132 7.79 9.88 -14.69
C THR A 132 8.58 10.10 -13.42
N GLU A 133 7.94 9.99 -12.25
CA GLU A 133 8.55 10.08 -10.92
C GLU A 133 7.77 9.23 -9.92
N LEU A 134 8.40 8.95 -8.78
CA LEU A 134 7.78 8.31 -7.63
C LEU A 134 7.78 9.25 -6.42
N VAL A 135 6.63 9.39 -5.75
CA VAL A 135 6.51 10.03 -4.43
C VAL A 135 5.90 9.03 -3.47
N LEU A 136 6.68 8.53 -2.54
CA LEU A 136 6.28 7.43 -1.67
C LEU A 136 6.36 7.83 -0.20
N THR A 137 5.39 7.42 0.58
CA THR A 137 5.34 7.74 2.02
C THR A 137 4.87 6.56 2.85
N ALA A 138 5.28 6.51 4.13
CA ALA A 138 5.06 5.34 4.98
C ALA A 138 5.46 4.06 4.23
N VAL A 139 6.68 4.06 3.72
CA VAL A 139 7.17 3.14 2.69
C VAL A 139 7.20 1.70 3.20
N ALA A 140 6.60 0.81 2.42
CA ALA A 140 6.63 -0.63 2.59
C ALA A 140 7.15 -1.31 1.32
N THR A 141 7.74 -2.47 1.45
CA THR A 141 8.22 -3.28 0.32
C THR A 141 7.47 -4.60 0.16
N GLY A 142 6.58 -4.94 1.10
CA GLY A 142 5.80 -6.17 1.08
C GLY A 142 6.63 -7.43 1.27
N SER A 143 7.78 -7.33 1.94
CA SER A 143 8.66 -8.47 2.21
C SER A 143 8.13 -9.35 3.35
N ASP A 144 8.48 -10.64 3.36
CA ASP A 144 8.13 -11.56 4.45
C ASP A 144 8.65 -11.11 5.83
N PRO A 145 9.87 -10.54 5.96
CA PRO A 145 10.31 -9.92 7.20
C PRO A 145 9.41 -8.78 7.68
N GLU A 146 8.86 -7.95 6.78
CA GLU A 146 7.89 -6.90 7.17
C GLU A 146 6.60 -7.52 7.70
N VAL A 147 6.05 -8.51 7.03
CA VAL A 147 4.85 -9.24 7.50
C VAL A 147 5.12 -9.89 8.86
N THR A 148 6.27 -10.51 9.04
CA THR A 148 6.67 -11.15 10.29
C THR A 148 6.83 -10.11 11.42
N LEU A 149 7.44 -8.96 11.14
CA LEU A 149 7.55 -7.86 12.10
C LEU A 149 6.17 -7.38 12.53
N LEU A 150 5.29 -7.08 11.58
CA LEU A 150 3.97 -6.51 11.84
C LEU A 150 3.01 -7.48 12.51
N THR A 151 3.07 -8.76 12.17
CA THR A 151 2.14 -9.77 12.74
C THR A 151 2.66 -10.44 14.02
N ARG A 152 3.96 -10.36 14.31
CA ARG A 152 4.59 -11.06 15.45
C ARG A 152 5.62 -10.22 16.20
N GLY A 153 6.56 -9.60 15.47
CA GLY A 153 7.68 -8.90 16.08
C GLY A 153 7.26 -7.77 17.02
N LEU A 154 6.26 -7.01 16.63
CA LEU A 154 5.68 -5.92 17.43
C LEU A 154 4.93 -6.40 18.68
N GLY A 155 4.63 -7.70 18.80
CA GLY A 155 4.07 -8.27 20.01
C GLY A 155 4.92 -8.05 21.26
N LYS A 156 6.23 -7.85 21.11
CA LYS A 156 7.12 -7.49 22.22
C LYS A 156 6.90 -6.06 22.75
N LEU A 157 6.42 -5.15 21.89
CA LEU A 157 6.09 -3.78 22.26
C LEU A 157 4.63 -3.65 22.75
N PHE A 158 3.74 -4.50 22.25
CA PHE A 158 2.30 -4.48 22.52
C PHE A 158 1.79 -5.83 23.06
N PRO A 159 2.34 -6.36 24.19
CA PRO A 159 2.12 -7.75 24.58
C PRO A 159 0.65 -8.08 24.88
N ALA A 160 -0.13 -7.18 25.49
CA ALA A 160 -1.54 -7.44 25.77
C ALA A 160 -2.37 -7.55 24.48
N ALA A 161 -2.23 -6.61 23.56
CA ALA A 161 -2.92 -6.65 22.26
C ALA A 161 -2.48 -7.87 21.43
N PHE A 162 -1.22 -8.26 21.52
CA PHE A 162 -0.70 -9.43 20.81
C PHE A 162 -1.28 -10.75 21.36
N GLU A 163 -1.43 -10.89 22.68
CA GLU A 163 -2.05 -12.07 23.27
C GLU A 163 -3.53 -12.20 22.83
N GLU A 164 -4.29 -11.10 22.78
CA GLU A 164 -5.66 -11.09 22.29
C GLU A 164 -5.71 -11.46 20.79
N PHE A 165 -4.84 -10.87 19.98
CA PHE A 165 -4.70 -11.18 18.56
C PHE A 165 -4.36 -12.65 18.34
N ARG A 166 -3.34 -13.17 19.02
CA ARG A 166 -2.88 -14.54 18.88
C ARG A 166 -3.90 -15.57 19.41
N ALA A 167 -4.69 -15.22 20.44
CA ALA A 167 -5.61 -16.14 21.10
C ALA A 167 -6.72 -16.65 20.17
N LEU A 168 -7.12 -15.88 19.15
CA LEU A 168 -8.15 -16.29 18.19
C LEU A 168 -7.67 -17.39 17.25
N VAL A 169 -6.37 -17.47 17.02
CA VAL A 169 -5.77 -18.48 16.12
C VAL A 169 -5.72 -19.83 16.84
N PRO A 170 -6.08 -20.96 16.17
CA PRO A 170 -5.95 -22.30 16.73
C PRO A 170 -4.55 -22.56 17.31
N GLU A 171 -4.49 -23.23 18.46
CA GLU A 171 -3.25 -23.38 19.24
C GLU A 171 -2.08 -23.93 18.42
N GLY A 172 -2.33 -24.94 17.56
CA GLY A 172 -1.30 -25.53 16.71
C GLY A 172 -0.78 -24.64 15.59
N GLU A 173 -1.42 -23.50 15.30
CA GLU A 173 -1.04 -22.56 14.25
C GLU A 173 -0.45 -21.25 14.78
N ARG A 174 -0.49 -21.06 16.11
CA ARG A 174 -0.09 -19.80 16.76
C ARG A 174 1.39 -19.44 16.57
N ASP A 175 2.24 -20.40 16.29
CA ASP A 175 3.67 -20.20 16.09
C ASP A 175 4.05 -20.11 14.59
N GLY A 176 3.08 -20.36 13.70
CA GLY A 176 3.23 -20.25 12.24
C GLY A 176 2.97 -18.83 11.69
N ASN A 177 2.62 -18.77 10.42
CA ASN A 177 2.24 -17.54 9.73
C ASN A 177 0.85 -17.06 10.19
N LEU A 178 0.81 -16.02 11.03
CA LEU A 178 -0.44 -15.48 11.58
C LEU A 178 -1.33 -14.83 10.50
N ALA A 179 -0.74 -14.21 9.46
CA ALA A 179 -1.54 -13.67 8.35
C ALA A 179 -2.28 -14.79 7.60
N ALA A 180 -1.61 -15.91 7.34
CA ALA A 180 -2.25 -17.08 6.74
C ALA A 180 -3.33 -17.70 7.63
N ALA A 181 -3.09 -17.78 8.94
CA ALA A 181 -4.09 -18.27 9.89
C ALA A 181 -5.34 -17.39 9.91
N TYR A 182 -5.16 -16.06 9.94
CA TYR A 182 -6.27 -15.11 9.88
C TYR A 182 -7.00 -15.14 8.54
N ASN A 183 -6.28 -15.28 7.42
CA ASN A 183 -6.90 -15.45 6.12
C ASN A 183 -7.85 -16.65 6.10
N ARG A 184 -7.43 -17.82 6.63
CA ARG A 184 -8.32 -18.99 6.77
C ARG A 184 -9.54 -18.71 7.65
N LEU A 185 -9.40 -17.98 8.76
CA LEU A 185 -10.52 -17.59 9.61
C LEU A 185 -11.52 -16.68 8.88
N LEU A 186 -11.01 -15.76 8.06
CA LEU A 186 -11.82 -14.82 7.26
C LEU A 186 -12.49 -15.48 6.05
N GLU A 187 -11.99 -16.63 5.60
CA GLU A 187 -12.63 -17.49 4.58
C GLU A 187 -13.53 -18.59 5.20
N SER A 188 -13.75 -18.58 6.51
CA SER A 188 -14.64 -19.54 7.19
C SER A 188 -16.09 -19.44 6.64
N PRO A 189 -16.81 -20.56 6.47
CA PRO A 189 -18.24 -20.54 6.16
C PRO A 189 -19.09 -19.93 7.28
N ASP A 190 -18.60 -19.96 8.54
CA ASP A 190 -19.28 -19.39 9.70
C ASP A 190 -19.10 -17.86 9.76
N PRO A 191 -20.19 -17.06 9.65
CA PRO A 191 -20.12 -15.61 9.66
C PRO A 191 -19.64 -15.04 11.02
N GLU A 192 -19.89 -15.72 12.15
CA GLU A 192 -19.44 -15.27 13.44
C GLU A 192 -17.92 -15.38 13.59
N THR A 193 -17.34 -16.44 13.03
CA THR A 193 -15.89 -16.63 12.97
C THR A 193 -15.24 -15.54 12.12
N ARG A 194 -15.80 -15.24 10.94
CA ARG A 194 -15.28 -14.16 10.07
C ARG A 194 -15.32 -12.80 10.77
N GLU A 195 -16.44 -12.46 11.41
CA GLU A 195 -16.60 -11.18 12.08
C GLU A 195 -15.63 -11.01 13.27
N ARG A 196 -15.44 -12.05 14.07
CA ARG A 196 -14.45 -12.04 15.16
C ARG A 196 -13.04 -11.90 14.63
N ALA A 197 -12.71 -12.59 13.54
CA ALA A 197 -11.39 -12.51 12.91
C ALA A 197 -11.13 -11.10 12.35
N ALA A 198 -12.11 -10.51 11.65
CA ALA A 198 -11.99 -9.16 11.12
C ALA A 198 -11.79 -8.11 12.21
N ARG A 199 -12.54 -8.23 13.32
CA ARG A 199 -12.40 -7.34 14.48
C ARG A 199 -11.03 -7.49 15.14
N ALA A 200 -10.60 -8.70 15.45
CA ALA A 200 -9.31 -8.94 16.06
C ALA A 200 -8.12 -8.47 15.19
N TRP A 201 -8.23 -8.61 13.87
CA TRP A 201 -7.24 -8.06 12.95
C TRP A 201 -7.16 -6.53 13.03
N THR A 202 -8.30 -5.84 12.95
CA THR A 202 -8.32 -4.37 12.98
C THR A 202 -8.00 -3.79 14.36
N ASP A 203 -8.29 -4.51 15.44
CA ASP A 203 -7.86 -4.13 16.79
C ASP A 203 -6.34 -4.22 16.94
N TRP A 204 -5.72 -5.26 16.37
CA TRP A 204 -4.27 -5.38 16.31
C TRP A 204 -3.63 -4.27 15.44
N GLU A 205 -4.15 -4.03 14.25
CA GLU A 205 -3.71 -2.91 13.39
C GLU A 205 -3.77 -1.56 14.13
N THR A 206 -4.86 -1.34 14.87
CA THR A 206 -5.03 -0.12 15.69
C THR A 206 -3.96 -0.01 16.78
N ALA A 207 -3.64 -1.14 17.42
CA ALA A 207 -2.65 -1.16 18.51
C ALA A 207 -1.23 -0.82 18.02
N ILE A 208 -0.85 -1.29 16.81
CA ILE A 208 0.51 -1.13 16.31
C ILE A 208 0.73 0.11 15.44
N ALA A 209 -0.34 0.72 14.88
CA ALA A 209 -0.21 1.80 13.91
C ALA A 209 0.27 3.13 14.50
N SER A 210 0.03 3.38 15.80
CA SER A 210 0.42 4.64 16.44
C SER A 210 0.60 4.49 17.95
N ALA A 211 1.55 5.27 18.50
CA ALA A 211 1.72 5.44 19.94
C ALA A 211 1.39 6.91 20.30
N PRO A 212 0.36 7.24 21.09
CA PRO A 212 -0.62 6.29 21.66
C PRO A 212 -1.59 5.75 20.60
N PRO A 213 -2.18 4.57 20.83
CA PRO A 213 -3.18 4.00 19.95
C PRO A 213 -4.33 4.98 19.73
N ARG A 214 -4.70 5.21 18.48
CA ARG A 214 -5.82 6.08 18.10
C ARG A 214 -6.90 5.24 17.48
N SER A 215 -8.13 5.43 17.90
CA SER A 215 -9.29 4.85 17.21
C SER A 215 -9.24 5.19 15.72
N VAL A 216 -9.49 4.20 14.89
CA VAL A 216 -9.65 4.33 13.45
C VAL A 216 -11.15 4.22 13.14
N PRO A 217 -11.89 5.35 13.05
CA PRO A 217 -13.36 5.33 13.01
C PRO A 217 -13.94 4.43 11.91
N ARG A 218 -13.26 4.30 10.77
CA ARG A 218 -13.72 3.45 9.66
C ARG A 218 -13.69 1.95 9.99
N TYR A 219 -12.92 1.51 11.01
CA TYR A 219 -12.95 0.13 11.47
C TYR A 219 -14.24 -0.22 12.25
N GLU A 220 -15.03 0.77 12.64
CA GLU A 220 -16.37 0.55 13.23
C GLU A 220 -17.40 0.15 12.17
N ASP A 221 -17.20 0.51 10.91
CA ASP A 221 -18.04 0.03 9.81
C ASP A 221 -17.73 -1.46 9.52
N PRO A 222 -18.69 -2.37 9.70
CA PRO A 222 -18.47 -3.79 9.51
C PRO A 222 -18.15 -4.16 8.06
N VAL A 223 -18.66 -3.42 7.08
CA VAL A 223 -18.37 -3.65 5.65
C VAL A 223 -16.91 -3.30 5.37
N PHE A 224 -16.48 -2.12 5.80
CA PHE A 224 -15.09 -1.72 5.66
C PHE A 224 -14.15 -2.69 6.40
N ARG A 225 -14.44 -2.97 7.67
CA ARG A 225 -13.62 -3.86 8.51
C ARG A 225 -13.41 -5.24 7.88
N MET A 226 -14.50 -5.87 7.42
CA MET A 226 -14.44 -7.18 6.77
C MET A 226 -13.63 -7.13 5.48
N GLY A 227 -13.94 -6.19 4.58
CA GLY A 227 -13.26 -6.05 3.29
C GLY A 227 -11.77 -5.76 3.47
N PHE A 228 -11.41 -4.89 4.41
CA PHE A 228 -10.03 -4.54 4.72
C PHE A 228 -9.27 -5.75 5.28
N ALA A 229 -9.75 -6.38 6.35
CA ALA A 229 -9.09 -7.52 6.97
C ALA A 229 -8.90 -8.68 5.98
N ARG A 230 -9.94 -9.01 5.20
CA ARG A 230 -9.89 -10.07 4.20
C ARG A 230 -8.87 -9.77 3.10
N THR A 231 -8.81 -8.52 2.63
CA THR A 231 -7.85 -8.13 1.59
C THR A 231 -6.41 -8.13 2.12
N VAL A 232 -6.15 -7.52 3.28
CA VAL A 232 -4.78 -7.49 3.86
C VAL A 232 -4.25 -8.90 4.10
N THR A 233 -5.05 -9.75 4.75
CA THR A 233 -4.62 -11.12 5.07
C THR A 233 -4.43 -11.98 3.81
N HIS A 234 -5.25 -11.78 2.78
CA HIS A 234 -5.08 -12.43 1.48
C HIS A 234 -3.71 -12.11 0.85
N TYR A 235 -3.31 -10.83 0.83
CA TYR A 235 -2.01 -10.44 0.32
C TYR A 235 -0.85 -10.90 1.20
N TRP A 236 -0.94 -10.70 2.52
CA TRP A 236 0.14 -11.04 3.44
C TRP A 236 0.35 -12.54 3.60
N ALA A 237 -0.71 -13.34 3.47
CA ALA A 237 -0.62 -14.80 3.48
C ALA A 237 0.10 -15.37 2.25
N ASN A 238 0.09 -14.62 1.13
CA ASN A 238 0.59 -15.07 -0.16
C ASN A 238 1.80 -14.25 -0.65
N GLY A 239 2.64 -13.71 0.25
CA GLY A 239 3.85 -12.96 -0.08
C GLY A 239 3.58 -11.77 -1.02
N HIS A 240 2.42 -11.13 -0.84
CA HIS A 240 1.93 -10.03 -1.68
C HIS A 240 1.81 -10.38 -3.18
N PHE A 241 1.88 -11.65 -3.55
CA PHE A 241 1.89 -12.11 -4.95
C PHE A 241 3.03 -11.46 -5.77
N PHE A 242 4.20 -11.24 -5.16
CA PHE A 242 5.38 -10.67 -5.84
C PHE A 242 6.25 -11.72 -6.53
N GLY A 243 5.95 -13.02 -6.41
CA GLY A 243 6.66 -14.11 -7.05
C GLY A 243 6.59 -14.09 -8.58
N GLU A 244 7.47 -14.84 -9.24
CA GLU A 244 7.45 -15.05 -10.68
C GLU A 244 6.14 -15.74 -11.09
N GLY A 245 5.38 -15.11 -11.97
CA GLY A 245 4.12 -15.66 -12.52
C GLY A 245 2.84 -15.20 -11.84
N GLY A 246 2.89 -14.43 -10.74
CA GLY A 246 1.67 -13.94 -10.06
C GLY A 246 0.81 -15.04 -9.43
N GLU A 247 1.21 -16.30 -9.55
CA GLU A 247 0.62 -17.42 -8.84
C GLU A 247 1.16 -17.40 -7.42
N GLY A 248 0.27 -17.33 -6.42
CA GLY A 248 0.63 -17.50 -5.03
C GLY A 248 1.39 -18.79 -4.89
N GLY A 249 2.64 -18.73 -4.44
CA GLY A 249 3.36 -19.95 -4.11
C GLY A 249 2.47 -20.77 -3.20
N GLU A 250 2.14 -22.01 -3.59
CA GLU A 250 1.42 -22.92 -2.74
C GLU A 250 2.08 -22.85 -1.36
N GLY A 251 1.29 -22.56 -0.31
CA GLY A 251 1.74 -22.55 1.07
C GLY A 251 2.29 -23.92 1.43
N GLY A 252 3.48 -24.21 0.96
CA GLY A 252 4.22 -25.41 1.26
C GLY A 252 4.58 -25.42 2.73
N GLU A 253 4.09 -26.41 3.44
CA GLU A 253 4.61 -26.78 4.75
C GLU A 253 6.15 -26.82 4.66
N GLY A 254 6.83 -25.86 5.34
CA GLY A 254 8.25 -25.96 5.68
C GLY A 254 9.23 -26.18 4.52
N GLY A 255 8.95 -25.66 3.31
CA GLY A 255 9.93 -25.64 2.23
C GLY A 255 11.05 -24.67 2.57
N GLU A 256 12.29 -25.17 2.66
CA GLU A 256 13.53 -24.38 2.73
C GLU A 256 13.48 -23.32 1.64
N GLY A 257 13.59 -22.02 2.05
CA GLY A 257 13.35 -20.85 1.24
C GLY A 257 13.91 -20.95 -0.17
N GLY A 258 13.01 -20.98 -1.14
CA GLY A 258 13.36 -20.63 -2.50
C GLY A 258 13.84 -19.18 -2.49
N GLU A 259 14.93 -18.90 -3.14
CA GLU A 259 15.81 -17.70 -3.17
C GLU A 259 15.17 -16.29 -3.26
N SER A 260 14.00 -16.02 -2.69
CA SER A 260 13.56 -14.69 -2.28
C SER A 260 14.24 -14.38 -0.93
N GLY A 261 15.54 -14.14 -0.96
CA GLY A 261 16.35 -13.91 0.23
C GLY A 261 15.73 -12.87 1.17
N GLU A 262 16.30 -12.72 2.36
CA GLU A 262 15.89 -11.79 3.43
C GLU A 262 15.52 -10.36 2.97
N GLU A 263 15.81 -10.00 1.72
CA GLU A 263 15.60 -8.66 1.15
C GLU A 263 14.24 -8.44 0.49
N GLY A 264 13.52 -9.49 0.08
CA GLY A 264 12.26 -9.34 -0.68
C GLY A 264 12.45 -8.83 -2.13
N VAL A 265 11.44 -9.08 -2.95
CA VAL A 265 11.49 -8.84 -4.41
C VAL A 265 11.72 -7.37 -4.76
N VAL A 266 11.12 -6.43 -4.02
CA VAL A 266 11.23 -4.99 -4.30
C VAL A 266 12.67 -4.49 -4.14
N LEU A 267 13.39 -4.92 -3.10
CA LEU A 267 14.78 -4.53 -2.88
C LEU A 267 15.73 -5.23 -3.86
N ARG A 268 15.53 -6.53 -4.10
CA ARG A 268 16.30 -7.28 -5.10
C ARG A 268 16.27 -6.60 -6.46
N ASP A 269 15.09 -6.12 -6.88
CA ASP A 269 14.84 -5.53 -8.19
C ASP A 269 14.98 -3.98 -8.17
N ALA A 270 15.54 -3.38 -7.12
CA ALA A 270 15.66 -1.92 -7.00
C ALA A 270 16.45 -1.28 -8.15
N HIS A 271 17.38 -2.02 -8.77
CA HIS A 271 18.14 -1.58 -9.94
C HIS A 271 17.26 -1.24 -11.16
N LEU A 272 16.03 -1.80 -11.24
CA LEU A 272 15.06 -1.51 -12.30
C LEU A 272 14.42 -0.11 -12.15
N LEU A 273 14.62 0.57 -11.01
CA LEU A 273 14.19 1.95 -10.79
C LEU A 273 15.17 2.98 -11.36
N ALA A 274 16.33 2.54 -11.89
CA ALA A 274 17.35 3.43 -12.45
C ALA A 274 16.77 4.39 -13.49
N GLY A 275 17.10 5.68 -13.35
CA GLY A 275 16.60 6.75 -14.21
C GLY A 275 15.22 7.30 -13.87
N ILE A 276 14.53 6.76 -12.86
CA ILE A 276 13.25 7.27 -12.37
C ILE A 276 13.54 8.10 -11.10
N PRO A 277 13.30 9.42 -11.09
CA PRO A 277 13.43 10.22 -9.88
C PRO A 277 12.43 9.81 -8.80
N GLY A 278 12.87 9.77 -7.55
CA GLY A 278 12.02 9.37 -6.42
C GLY A 278 12.18 10.25 -5.19
N THR A 279 11.07 10.44 -4.48
CA THR A 279 11.06 11.05 -3.14
C THR A 279 10.42 10.10 -2.16
N LEU A 280 11.17 9.69 -1.14
CA LEU A 280 10.73 8.85 -0.05
C LEU A 280 10.52 9.73 1.19
N VAL A 281 9.29 9.86 1.69
CA VAL A 281 8.97 10.62 2.91
C VAL A 281 8.57 9.63 4.00
N GLN A 282 9.42 9.51 5.04
CA GLN A 282 9.30 8.46 6.04
C GLN A 282 9.29 9.02 7.46
N GLY A 283 8.32 8.59 8.28
CA GLY A 283 8.33 8.89 9.70
C GLY A 283 9.42 8.10 10.44
N ALA A 284 10.22 8.78 11.26
CA ALA A 284 11.30 8.14 12.02
C ALA A 284 10.80 7.13 13.08
N LEU A 285 9.56 7.33 13.55
CA LEU A 285 8.90 6.44 14.52
C LEU A 285 8.05 5.35 13.86
N ASP A 286 8.13 5.20 12.53
CA ASP A 286 7.43 4.11 11.83
C ASP A 286 8.06 2.76 12.21
N PRO A 287 7.26 1.78 12.73
CA PRO A 287 7.80 0.48 13.11
C PRO A 287 8.49 -0.27 11.96
N GLY A 288 8.09 -0.02 10.69
CA GLY A 288 8.76 -0.56 9.50
C GLY A 288 10.25 -0.23 9.41
N ASN A 289 10.68 0.88 10.02
CA ASN A 289 12.10 1.28 10.05
C ASN A 289 13.00 0.30 10.84
N LEU A 290 12.43 -0.54 11.71
CA LEU A 290 13.19 -1.55 12.47
C LEU A 290 13.94 -2.55 11.56
N LEU A 291 13.51 -2.70 10.32
CA LEU A 291 14.17 -3.56 9.33
C LEU A 291 15.19 -2.82 8.46
N GLY A 292 15.28 -1.49 8.55
CA GLY A 292 16.14 -0.68 7.70
C GLY A 292 15.78 -0.70 6.21
N THR A 293 14.57 -1.16 5.85
CA THR A 293 14.15 -1.41 4.47
C THR A 293 14.17 -0.15 3.63
N VAL A 294 13.65 0.96 4.15
CA VAL A 294 13.59 2.25 3.43
C VAL A 294 15.00 2.80 3.17
N TRP A 295 15.89 2.66 4.14
CA TRP A 295 17.30 3.04 4.00
C TRP A 295 17.99 2.22 2.91
N ARG A 296 17.81 0.89 2.91
CA ARG A 296 18.38 0.01 1.87
C ARG A 296 17.83 0.33 0.50
N LEU A 297 16.53 0.59 0.39
CA LEU A 297 15.88 0.99 -0.86
C LEU A 297 16.50 2.28 -1.42
N HIS A 298 16.64 3.32 -0.57
CA HIS A 298 17.28 4.57 -0.96
C HIS A 298 18.71 4.36 -1.48
N HIS A 299 19.52 3.53 -0.80
CA HIS A 299 20.90 3.26 -1.23
C HIS A 299 20.98 2.46 -2.54
N ALA A 300 19.99 1.59 -2.78
CA ALA A 300 19.92 0.81 -4.02
C ALA A 300 19.29 1.57 -5.21
N TRP A 301 18.74 2.78 -4.94
CA TRP A 301 18.07 3.60 -5.95
C TRP A 301 18.64 5.03 -5.95
N PRO A 302 19.73 5.29 -6.77
CA PRO A 302 20.50 6.54 -6.72
C PRO A 302 19.71 7.80 -7.03
N GLU A 303 18.65 7.72 -7.83
CA GLU A 303 17.79 8.87 -8.18
C GLU A 303 16.74 9.18 -7.12
N SER A 304 16.73 8.46 -5.99
CA SER A 304 15.83 8.73 -4.88
C SER A 304 16.44 9.73 -3.89
N GLU A 305 15.59 10.49 -3.20
CA GLU A 305 15.91 11.19 -1.96
C GLU A 305 15.10 10.60 -0.80
N LEU A 306 15.68 10.54 0.38
CA LEU A 306 15.01 10.09 1.60
C LEU A 306 14.88 11.26 2.58
N LEU A 307 13.62 11.60 2.90
CA LEU A 307 13.25 12.66 3.84
C LEU A 307 12.66 12.03 5.09
N MET A 308 13.41 12.08 6.20
CA MET A 308 12.96 11.53 7.50
C MET A 308 12.23 12.60 8.31
N VAL A 309 11.13 12.24 8.97
CA VAL A 309 10.34 13.11 9.85
C VAL A 309 10.38 12.58 11.28
N ASP A 310 11.09 13.25 12.17
CA ASP A 310 11.52 12.73 13.47
C ASP A 310 10.38 12.36 14.43
N ASP A 311 9.25 13.06 14.41
CA ASP A 311 8.16 12.96 15.38
C ASP A 311 6.93 12.18 14.84
N VAL A 312 7.07 11.51 13.70
CA VAL A 312 5.96 10.83 13.01
C VAL A 312 6.20 9.33 12.90
N GLY A 313 5.14 8.55 13.18
CA GLY A 313 5.07 7.11 12.91
C GLY A 313 4.49 6.80 11.52
N HIS A 314 3.73 5.71 11.41
CA HIS A 314 3.07 5.29 10.16
C HIS A 314 1.83 6.16 9.85
N ASN A 315 2.05 7.47 9.57
CA ASN A 315 0.97 8.45 9.39
C ASN A 315 1.29 9.47 8.29
N ALA A 316 0.95 9.17 7.05
CA ALA A 316 1.10 10.07 5.91
C ALA A 316 0.28 11.38 6.02
N GLY A 317 -0.75 11.41 6.87
CA GLY A 317 -1.60 12.59 7.10
C GLY A 317 -1.04 13.56 8.17
N ALA A 318 0.08 13.25 8.80
CA ALA A 318 0.71 14.18 9.74
C ALA A 318 1.12 15.48 9.02
N PRO A 319 0.94 16.68 9.62
CA PRO A 319 1.22 17.93 8.95
C PRO A 319 2.65 18.05 8.39
N SER A 320 3.66 17.61 9.15
CA SER A 320 5.07 17.62 8.72
C SER A 320 5.33 16.68 7.52
N MET A 321 4.68 15.51 7.50
CA MET A 321 4.73 14.60 6.34
C MET A 321 4.07 15.25 5.12
N ALA A 322 2.86 15.81 5.30
CA ALA A 322 2.10 16.41 4.22
C ALA A 322 2.83 17.62 3.59
N GLU A 323 3.52 18.43 4.37
CA GLU A 323 4.34 19.52 3.85
C GLU A 323 5.47 19.05 2.93
N LEU A 324 6.17 17.97 3.29
CA LEU A 324 7.22 17.38 2.46
C LEU A 324 6.67 16.74 1.19
N LEU A 325 5.51 16.09 1.29
CA LEU A 325 4.82 15.49 0.13
C LEU A 325 4.37 16.55 -0.87
N VAL A 326 3.81 17.68 -0.39
CA VAL A 326 3.47 18.84 -1.24
C VAL A 326 4.73 19.44 -1.87
N ALA A 327 5.80 19.62 -1.10
CA ALA A 327 7.06 20.16 -1.63
C ALA A 327 7.64 19.27 -2.74
N ALA A 328 7.54 17.95 -2.61
CA ALA A 328 7.97 16.99 -3.63
C ALA A 328 7.13 17.10 -4.92
N THR A 329 5.80 17.09 -4.79
CA THR A 329 4.90 17.20 -5.96
C THR A 329 5.03 18.55 -6.64
N ASP A 330 5.15 19.67 -5.88
CA ASP A 330 5.39 21.01 -6.43
C ASP A 330 6.69 21.09 -7.23
N ARG A 331 7.76 20.48 -6.73
CA ARG A 331 9.05 20.40 -7.41
C ARG A 331 8.92 19.63 -8.74
N TYR A 332 8.28 18.48 -8.72
CA TYR A 332 8.06 17.69 -9.92
C TYR A 332 7.09 18.34 -10.94
N ALA A 333 6.14 19.17 -10.47
CA ALA A 333 5.31 19.98 -11.36
C ALA A 333 6.13 20.98 -12.18
N ARG A 334 7.22 21.51 -11.62
CA ARG A 334 8.15 22.42 -12.29
C ARG A 334 9.22 21.73 -13.14
N GLY A 335 9.22 20.39 -13.18
CA GLY A 335 10.26 19.60 -13.87
C GLY A 335 11.61 19.60 -13.16
N GLU A 336 11.62 19.92 -11.86
CA GLU A 336 12.83 19.94 -11.04
C GLU A 336 13.01 18.57 -10.36
N HIS A 337 14.20 17.96 -10.51
CA HIS A 337 14.54 16.71 -9.83
C HIS A 337 15.50 16.98 -8.68
N ALA A 338 15.45 16.15 -7.62
CA ALA A 338 16.46 16.24 -6.56
C ALA A 338 17.84 15.99 -7.19
N LYS A 339 18.83 16.83 -6.86
CA LYS A 339 20.21 16.51 -7.19
C LYS A 339 20.60 15.30 -6.34
N ALA A 340 21.21 14.30 -6.98
CA ALA A 340 21.87 13.24 -6.22
C ALA A 340 22.79 13.89 -5.17
N PRO A 341 22.77 13.44 -3.90
CA PRO A 341 23.70 13.95 -2.90
C PRO A 341 25.11 13.72 -3.41
N GLU A 342 25.90 14.81 -3.56
CA GLU A 342 27.34 14.71 -3.76
C GLU A 342 27.89 14.23 -2.40
N PHE A 343 28.20 12.94 -2.30
CA PHE A 343 28.94 12.43 -1.16
C PHE A 343 30.39 12.90 -1.31
N GLU A 344 30.80 13.92 -0.49
CA GLU A 344 32.21 14.24 -0.26
C GLU A 344 32.89 13.20 0.64
#